data_7b51c26dab67a0bf36160ef9c00b61c2
#
_entry.id   7b51c26dab67a0bf36160ef9c00b61c2
#
_cell.length_a   1.000
_cell.length_b   1.000
_cell.length_c   1.000
_cell.angle_alpha   90.00
_cell.angle_beta   90.00
_cell.angle_gamma   90.00
#
_symmetry.space_group_name_H-M   'P 1'
#
loop_
_entity.id
_entity.type
_entity.pdbx_description
1 polymer ?
#
loop_
_entity_poly.entity_id
_entity_poly.type
_entity_poly.pdbx_seq_one_letter_code
_entity_poly.pdbx_strand_id
1 'polypeptide(L)'
;MLSLTSKFRALPLLVVLFLFLGTVDVFAQREFYQEEEAPVPLSERLYFGGNLGLQFGYVTYVEVSPLVGVMITDRYSAGLGITYQYLKYKDFGESSNVYGGRIFNRYNILPNLFAHAEYENLSVEAYKQDDFGRIVSEREWVPGLFLGGGYFVPFGRRGGMNFTLLYNVLYDNQNLIYTEPYVIRLGFVL
;
A
#
# COMPACT_ATOMS: atom_id res chain seq x y z
N MET A 1 18.52 7.50 -36.42
CA MET A 1 18.93 7.66 -35.00
C MET A 1 17.84 7.06 -34.14
N LEU A 2 18.01 5.79 -33.77
CA LEU A 2 17.03 5.06 -32.94
C LEU A 2 17.30 5.38 -31.46
N SER A 3 16.29 5.92 -30.77
CA SER A 3 16.40 6.42 -29.40
C SER A 3 16.66 5.26 -28.40
N LEU A 4 17.80 5.35 -27.72
CA LEU A 4 18.23 4.42 -26.66
C LEU A 4 17.40 4.55 -25.35
N THR A 5 16.45 5.44 -25.28
CA THR A 5 15.73 5.79 -24.05
C THR A 5 14.61 4.82 -23.66
N SER A 6 14.18 3.93 -24.55
CA SER A 6 13.09 2.99 -24.23
C SER A 6 13.54 1.71 -23.49
N LYS A 7 14.83 1.38 -23.53
CA LYS A 7 15.35 0.13 -22.92
C LYS A 7 15.58 0.21 -21.41
N PHE A 8 15.67 1.42 -20.86
CA PHE A 8 15.90 1.58 -19.40
C PHE A 8 14.63 1.51 -18.54
N ARG A 9 13.44 1.64 -19.14
CA ARG A 9 12.17 1.57 -18.39
C ARG A 9 11.77 0.17 -17.96
N ALA A 10 12.28 -0.87 -18.62
CA ALA A 10 11.98 -2.27 -18.28
C ALA A 10 12.93 -2.87 -17.23
N LEU A 11 14.08 -2.24 -16.98
CA LEU A 11 15.10 -2.77 -16.08
C LEU A 11 14.62 -2.86 -14.60
N PRO A 12 13.95 -1.85 -14.02
CA PRO A 12 13.47 -1.96 -12.66
C PRO A 12 12.36 -3.02 -12.50
N LEU A 13 11.53 -3.19 -13.53
CA LEU A 13 10.48 -4.21 -13.49
C LEU A 13 11.07 -5.63 -13.52
N LEU A 14 12.15 -5.84 -14.27
CA LEU A 14 12.87 -7.11 -14.34
C LEU A 14 13.59 -7.44 -13.02
N VAL A 15 14.13 -6.44 -12.34
CA VAL A 15 14.79 -6.63 -11.03
C VAL A 15 13.78 -7.01 -9.96
N VAL A 16 12.61 -6.36 -9.95
CA VAL A 16 11.51 -6.71 -9.02
C VAL A 16 10.99 -8.12 -9.31
N LEU A 17 10.83 -8.49 -10.58
CA LEU A 17 10.42 -9.85 -10.96
C LEU A 17 11.47 -10.89 -10.56
N PHE A 18 12.78 -10.58 -10.67
CA PHE A 18 13.86 -11.49 -10.29
C PHE A 18 13.98 -11.68 -8.78
N LEU A 19 13.68 -10.64 -7.98
CA LEU A 19 13.59 -10.73 -6.54
C LEU A 19 12.41 -11.60 -6.06
N PHE A 20 11.32 -11.64 -6.83
CA PHE A 20 10.18 -12.52 -6.56
C PHE A 20 10.43 -13.98 -6.97
N LEU A 21 11.25 -14.21 -7.99
CA LEU A 21 11.58 -15.57 -8.46
C LEU A 21 12.71 -16.23 -7.64
N GLY A 22 13.50 -15.44 -6.91
CA GLY A 22 14.63 -15.93 -6.11
C GLY A 22 14.26 -16.62 -4.79
N THR A 23 12.99 -16.67 -4.41
CA THR A 23 12.53 -17.32 -3.17
C THR A 23 11.93 -18.72 -3.38
N VAL A 24 12.20 -19.33 -4.53
CA VAL A 24 11.92 -20.76 -4.68
C VAL A 24 13.05 -21.52 -3.99
N ASP A 25 12.90 -21.74 -2.69
CA ASP A 25 13.74 -22.66 -1.96
C ASP A 25 13.61 -24.05 -2.60
N VAL A 26 14.67 -24.46 -3.28
CA VAL A 26 14.83 -25.83 -3.74
C VAL A 26 15.04 -26.69 -2.50
N PHE A 27 13.95 -27.19 -1.95
CA PHE A 27 13.99 -28.22 -0.92
C PHE A 27 14.49 -29.52 -1.55
N ALA A 28 15.81 -29.70 -1.57
CA ALA A 28 16.42 -31.00 -1.76
C ALA A 28 16.25 -31.78 -0.46
N GLN A 29 15.35 -32.71 -0.51
CA GLN A 29 15.20 -33.93 0.28
C GLN A 29 16.05 -34.04 1.57
N ARG A 30 15.41 -33.79 2.70
CA ARG A 30 15.64 -34.53 3.94
C ARG A 30 14.28 -35.02 4.42
N GLU A 31 14.03 -36.33 4.21
CA GLU A 31 13.02 -37.06 4.96
C GLU A 31 13.43 -37.10 6.44
N PHE A 32 13.08 -36.04 7.16
CA PHE A 32 12.85 -36.17 8.59
C PHE A 32 11.34 -36.37 8.73
N TYR A 33 10.95 -37.41 9.42
CA TYR A 33 9.62 -37.60 9.97
C TYR A 33 9.34 -36.39 10.89
N GLN A 34 8.84 -35.28 10.30
CA GLN A 34 8.14 -34.26 11.05
C GLN A 34 6.71 -34.80 11.18
N GLU A 35 6.28 -34.99 12.41
CA GLU A 35 4.84 -35.00 12.70
C GLU A 35 4.26 -33.80 11.96
N GLU A 36 3.44 -34.04 10.93
CA GLU A 36 2.71 -32.99 10.24
C GLU A 36 1.79 -32.34 11.27
N GLU A 37 2.24 -31.23 11.85
CA GLU A 37 1.33 -30.36 12.57
C GLU A 37 0.20 -30.00 11.60
N ALA A 38 -1.03 -30.29 12.01
CA ALA A 38 -2.21 -30.04 11.20
C ALA A 38 -2.16 -28.58 10.72
N PRO A 39 -2.35 -28.30 9.42
CA PRO A 39 -2.21 -26.96 8.88
C PRO A 39 -3.13 -26.01 9.63
N VAL A 40 -2.56 -24.94 10.16
CA VAL A 40 -3.31 -23.89 10.88
C VAL A 40 -4.47 -23.43 10.00
N PRO A 41 -5.72 -23.50 10.49
CA PRO A 41 -6.89 -23.15 9.69
C PRO A 41 -6.83 -21.70 9.21
N LEU A 42 -7.39 -21.42 8.05
CA LEU A 42 -7.36 -20.10 7.41
C LEU A 42 -7.89 -18.99 8.35
N SER A 43 -8.91 -19.31 9.16
CA SER A 43 -9.49 -18.37 10.12
C SER A 43 -8.51 -17.85 11.18
N GLU A 44 -7.50 -18.64 11.54
CA GLU A 44 -6.46 -18.24 12.50
C GLU A 44 -5.31 -17.47 11.86
N ARG A 45 -5.22 -17.56 10.53
CA ARG A 45 -4.22 -16.87 9.72
C ARG A 45 -4.70 -15.51 9.19
N LEU A 46 -6.01 -15.26 9.25
CA LEU A 46 -6.60 -14.00 8.86
C LEU A 46 -6.41 -12.95 9.95
N TYR A 47 -6.10 -11.74 9.54
CA TYR A 47 -6.10 -10.57 10.41
C TYR A 47 -6.81 -9.40 9.73
N PHE A 48 -7.38 -8.54 10.53
CA PHE A 48 -8.07 -7.33 10.11
C PHE A 48 -7.32 -6.12 10.64
N GLY A 49 -7.42 -5.03 9.93
CA GLY A 49 -6.78 -3.80 10.36
C GLY A 49 -7.19 -2.63 9.49
N GLY A 50 -6.41 -1.59 9.53
CA GLY A 50 -6.63 -0.42 8.72
C GLY A 50 -5.82 0.77 9.17
N ASN A 51 -5.90 1.84 8.38
CA ASN A 51 -5.32 3.12 8.72
C ASN A 51 -6.43 4.15 8.93
N LEU A 52 -6.18 5.07 9.84
CA LEU A 52 -7.01 6.25 10.06
C LEU A 52 -6.13 7.48 9.92
N GLY A 53 -6.55 8.42 9.11
CA GLY A 53 -5.92 9.74 8.97
C GLY A 53 -6.93 10.82 9.31
N LEU A 54 -6.57 11.74 10.19
CA LEU A 54 -7.42 12.87 10.57
C LEU A 54 -6.56 14.14 10.62
N GLN A 55 -7.02 15.16 9.93
CA GLN A 55 -6.44 16.50 9.99
C GLN A 55 -7.58 17.51 10.03
N PHE A 56 -7.48 18.45 10.95
CA PHE A 56 -8.43 19.55 11.09
C PHE A 56 -7.69 20.89 11.08
N GLY A 57 -8.25 21.86 10.42
CA GLY A 57 -7.66 23.21 10.32
C GLY A 57 -8.10 23.90 9.06
N TYR A 58 -7.16 24.42 8.31
CA TYR A 58 -7.38 25.05 7.00
C TYR A 58 -7.92 24.03 5.98
N VAL A 59 -7.41 22.80 6.06
CA VAL A 59 -7.93 21.64 5.33
C VAL A 59 -8.48 20.64 6.34
N THR A 60 -9.72 20.22 6.13
CA THR A 60 -10.28 19.06 6.81
C THR A 60 -10.00 17.83 5.95
N TYR A 61 -9.25 16.89 6.50
CA TYR A 61 -8.92 15.62 5.87
C TYR A 61 -9.34 14.47 6.78
N VAL A 62 -10.06 13.52 6.21
CA VAL A 62 -10.47 12.29 6.88
C VAL A 62 -10.15 11.13 5.97
N GLU A 63 -9.33 10.20 6.45
CA GLU A 63 -9.02 8.95 5.76
C GLU A 63 -9.48 7.76 6.59
N VAL A 64 -10.13 6.82 5.93
CA VAL A 64 -10.47 5.49 6.48
C VAL A 64 -10.05 4.45 5.47
N SER A 65 -9.14 3.56 5.87
CA SER A 65 -8.55 2.59 4.96
C SER A 65 -8.54 1.19 5.61
N PRO A 66 -9.67 0.50 5.70
CA PRO A 66 -9.73 -0.87 6.22
C PRO A 66 -8.98 -1.85 5.32
N LEU A 67 -8.41 -2.87 5.94
CA LEU A 67 -7.70 -3.94 5.25
C LEU A 67 -7.98 -5.32 5.86
N VAL A 68 -7.80 -6.33 5.04
CA VAL A 68 -7.76 -7.73 5.45
C VAL A 68 -6.49 -8.36 4.91
N GLY A 69 -5.78 -9.10 5.76
CA GLY A 69 -4.58 -9.81 5.39
C GLY A 69 -4.63 -11.27 5.83
N VAL A 70 -3.81 -12.08 5.21
CA VAL A 70 -3.61 -13.49 5.54
C VAL A 70 -2.12 -13.77 5.72
N MET A 71 -1.76 -14.41 6.83
CA MET A 71 -0.43 -14.96 7.05
C MET A 71 -0.26 -16.20 6.16
N ILE A 72 0.58 -16.11 5.16
CA ILE A 72 0.90 -17.23 4.24
C ILE A 72 1.93 -18.13 4.88
N THR A 73 2.91 -17.53 5.54
CA THR A 73 3.89 -18.18 6.41
C THR A 73 3.99 -17.40 7.73
N ASP A 74 4.78 -17.86 8.69
CA ASP A 74 5.01 -17.16 9.97
C ASP A 74 5.59 -15.75 9.79
N ARG A 75 6.22 -15.49 8.64
CA ARG A 75 6.87 -14.21 8.36
C ARG A 75 6.26 -13.45 7.19
N TYR A 76 5.54 -14.12 6.30
CA TYR A 76 5.03 -13.50 5.09
C TYR A 76 3.52 -13.44 5.10
N SER A 77 2.99 -12.26 4.83
CA SER A 77 1.56 -12.02 4.66
C SER A 77 1.26 -11.22 3.40
N ALA A 78 0.08 -11.42 2.87
CA ALA A 78 -0.48 -10.63 1.80
C ALA A 78 -1.92 -10.23 2.14
N GLY A 79 -2.40 -9.16 1.51
CA GLY A 79 -3.74 -8.70 1.80
C GLY A 79 -4.26 -7.67 0.81
N LEU A 80 -5.51 -7.31 1.06
CA LEU A 80 -6.25 -6.33 0.29
C LEU A 80 -6.76 -5.24 1.23
N GLY A 81 -6.90 -4.03 0.70
CA GLY A 81 -7.50 -2.92 1.42
C GLY A 81 -8.31 -2.03 0.48
N ILE A 82 -9.18 -1.25 1.07
CA ILE A 82 -9.86 -0.15 0.38
C ILE A 82 -9.47 1.14 1.05
N THR A 83 -9.44 2.23 0.29
CA THR A 83 -9.11 3.56 0.79
C THR A 83 -10.26 4.49 0.45
N TYR A 84 -10.69 5.25 1.43
CA TYR A 84 -11.60 6.38 1.26
C TYR A 84 -11.03 7.60 1.97
N GLN A 85 -10.93 8.71 1.25
CA GLN A 85 -10.44 9.98 1.76
C GLN A 85 -11.44 11.08 1.43
N TYR A 86 -11.72 11.92 2.41
CA TYR A 86 -12.53 13.13 2.27
C TYR A 86 -11.66 14.34 2.56
N LEU A 87 -11.60 15.27 1.60
CA LEU A 87 -10.89 16.53 1.72
C LEU A 87 -11.87 17.69 1.58
N LYS A 88 -11.75 18.69 2.44
CA LYS A 88 -12.51 19.93 2.35
C LYS A 88 -11.62 21.13 2.65
N TYR A 89 -11.55 22.05 1.71
CA TYR A 89 -10.86 23.33 1.87
C TYR A 89 -11.82 24.39 2.41
N LYS A 90 -11.42 25.04 3.52
CA LYS A 90 -12.29 26.00 4.20
C LYS A 90 -12.62 27.22 3.35
N ASP A 91 -11.64 27.73 2.59
CA ASP A 91 -11.80 29.00 1.86
C ASP A 91 -12.54 28.86 0.54
N PHE A 92 -12.49 27.67 -0.08
CA PHE A 92 -13.13 27.45 -1.38
C PHE A 92 -14.49 26.75 -1.27
N GLY A 93 -14.84 26.24 -0.08
CA GLY A 93 -16.08 25.48 0.13
C GLY A 93 -16.18 24.18 -0.67
N GLU A 94 -15.15 23.88 -1.46
CA GLU A 94 -15.08 22.69 -2.29
C GLU A 94 -14.66 21.48 -1.46
N SER A 95 -15.28 20.34 -1.74
CA SER A 95 -14.94 19.07 -1.15
C SER A 95 -14.61 18.05 -2.24
N SER A 96 -13.58 17.27 -2.04
CA SER A 96 -13.19 16.19 -2.94
C SER A 96 -13.20 14.86 -2.21
N ASN A 97 -13.66 13.82 -2.90
CA ASN A 97 -13.68 12.47 -2.42
C ASN A 97 -12.72 11.62 -3.26
N VAL A 98 -11.82 10.93 -2.59
CA VAL A 98 -10.89 10.00 -3.20
C VAL A 98 -11.20 8.59 -2.68
N TYR A 99 -11.28 7.62 -3.56
CA TYR A 99 -11.52 6.24 -3.20
C TYR A 99 -10.78 5.28 -4.12
N GLY A 100 -10.47 4.11 -3.62
CA GLY A 100 -9.81 3.09 -4.40
C GLY A 100 -9.50 1.83 -3.64
N GLY A 101 -8.63 1.02 -4.19
CA GLY A 101 -8.20 -0.24 -3.62
C GLY A 101 -6.69 -0.37 -3.61
N ARG A 102 -6.21 -1.24 -2.74
CA ARG A 102 -4.80 -1.58 -2.63
C ARG A 102 -4.62 -3.07 -2.39
N ILE A 103 -3.51 -3.57 -2.89
CA ILE A 103 -2.98 -4.89 -2.58
C ILE A 103 -1.62 -4.70 -1.91
N PHE A 104 -1.34 -5.48 -0.90
CA PHE A 104 -0.07 -5.36 -0.19
C PHE A 104 0.55 -6.71 0.14
N ASN A 105 1.85 -6.65 0.34
CA ASN A 105 2.68 -7.74 0.83
C ASN A 105 3.50 -7.23 2.00
N ARG A 106 3.66 -8.06 3.02
CA ARG A 106 4.45 -7.77 4.21
C ARG A 106 5.34 -8.94 4.55
N TYR A 107 6.59 -8.65 4.87
CA TYR A 107 7.56 -9.64 5.34
C TYR A 107 8.14 -9.21 6.68
N ASN A 108 7.94 -10.01 7.72
CA ASN A 108 8.46 -9.77 9.05
C ASN A 108 9.94 -10.14 9.11
N ILE A 109 10.82 -9.14 9.09
CA ILE A 109 12.27 -9.30 9.19
C ILE A 109 12.66 -9.70 10.62
N LEU A 110 12.06 -9.00 11.59
CA LEU A 110 12.13 -9.24 13.03
C LEU A 110 10.70 -9.29 13.59
N PRO A 111 10.51 -9.73 14.85
CA PRO A 111 9.17 -9.81 15.44
C PRO A 111 8.35 -8.52 15.33
N ASN A 112 9.02 -7.37 15.41
CA ASN A 112 8.36 -6.05 15.38
C ASN A 112 8.75 -5.21 14.17
N LEU A 113 9.68 -5.66 13.32
CA LEU A 113 10.14 -4.93 12.14
C LEU A 113 9.74 -5.68 10.88
N PHE A 114 9.11 -4.98 9.94
CA PHE A 114 8.66 -5.58 8.69
C PHE A 114 9.04 -4.73 7.47
N ALA A 115 9.28 -5.41 6.36
CA ALA A 115 9.26 -4.82 5.03
C ALA A 115 7.84 -4.82 4.47
N HIS A 116 7.49 -3.82 3.66
CA HIS A 116 6.17 -3.63 3.09
C HIS A 116 6.27 -3.20 1.64
N ALA A 117 5.46 -3.83 0.79
CA ALA A 117 5.26 -3.44 -0.60
C ALA A 117 3.76 -3.36 -0.86
N GLU A 118 3.32 -2.29 -1.51
CA GLU A 118 1.91 -2.02 -1.74
C GLU A 118 1.72 -1.40 -3.13
N TYR A 119 0.74 -1.89 -3.85
CA TYR A 119 0.19 -1.23 -5.03
C TYR A 119 -1.19 -0.71 -4.71
N GLU A 120 -1.39 0.59 -4.94
CA GLU A 120 -2.64 1.29 -4.70
C GLU A 120 -3.10 1.93 -6.01
N ASN A 121 -4.41 1.96 -6.24
CA ASN A 121 -5.01 2.68 -7.36
C ASN A 121 -6.21 3.48 -6.85
N LEU A 122 -6.10 4.81 -6.91
CA LEU A 122 -7.08 5.74 -6.36
C LEU A 122 -7.76 6.55 -7.45
N SER A 123 -9.09 6.67 -7.36
CA SER A 123 -9.91 7.52 -8.19
C SER A 123 -10.00 8.91 -7.57
N VAL A 124 -9.52 9.91 -8.29
CA VAL A 124 -9.40 11.32 -7.88
C VAL A 124 -10.22 12.20 -8.81
N GLU A 125 -10.72 13.27 -8.28
CA GLU A 125 -11.34 14.33 -9.05
C GLU A 125 -10.28 15.32 -9.55
N ALA A 126 -10.11 15.39 -10.87
CA ALA A 126 -9.19 16.28 -11.55
C ALA A 126 -9.97 17.41 -12.23
N TYR A 127 -9.51 18.63 -12.08
CA TYR A 127 -10.10 19.79 -12.77
C TYR A 127 -9.27 20.08 -14.03
N LYS A 128 -9.92 19.98 -15.20
CA LYS A 128 -9.31 20.27 -16.50
C LYS A 128 -10.02 21.42 -17.17
N GLN A 129 -9.29 22.18 -17.96
CA GLN A 129 -9.87 23.19 -18.81
C GLN A 129 -10.22 22.56 -20.18
N ASP A 130 -11.49 22.69 -20.61
CA ASP A 130 -11.91 22.23 -21.92
C ASP A 130 -11.43 23.20 -23.03
N ASP A 131 -11.63 22.80 -24.28
CA ASP A 131 -11.24 23.61 -25.46
C ASP A 131 -11.96 24.99 -25.54
N PHE A 132 -13.00 25.18 -24.74
CA PHE A 132 -13.76 26.44 -24.65
C PHE A 132 -13.37 27.26 -23.41
N GLY A 133 -12.33 26.86 -22.68
CA GLY A 133 -11.84 27.56 -21.49
C GLY A 133 -12.65 27.34 -20.22
N ARG A 134 -13.59 26.38 -20.21
CA ARG A 134 -14.41 26.04 -19.04
C ARG A 134 -13.71 25.00 -18.19
N ILE A 135 -13.77 25.14 -16.86
CA ILE A 135 -13.29 24.16 -15.93
C ILE A 135 -14.32 23.03 -15.86
N VAL A 136 -13.89 21.82 -16.23
CA VAL A 136 -14.67 20.58 -16.14
C VAL A 136 -13.98 19.65 -15.14
N SER A 137 -14.79 19.01 -14.30
CA SER A 137 -14.31 18.00 -13.39
C SER A 137 -14.37 16.63 -14.06
N GLU A 138 -13.26 15.91 -14.05
CA GLU A 138 -13.15 14.56 -14.58
C GLU A 138 -12.48 13.67 -13.53
N ARG A 139 -12.90 12.39 -13.47
CA ARG A 139 -12.26 11.44 -12.56
C ARG A 139 -11.12 10.71 -13.25
N GLU A 140 -9.97 10.68 -12.57
CA GLU A 140 -8.79 9.98 -13.03
C GLU A 140 -8.36 8.91 -12.02
N TRP A 141 -7.81 7.81 -12.54
CA TRP A 141 -7.21 6.78 -11.73
C TRP A 141 -5.71 7.02 -11.61
N VAL A 142 -5.25 7.17 -10.38
CA VAL A 142 -3.85 7.45 -10.06
C VAL A 142 -3.23 6.23 -9.39
N PRO A 143 -2.32 5.52 -10.08
CA PRO A 143 -1.61 4.39 -9.49
C PRO A 143 -0.48 4.87 -8.58
N GLY A 144 -0.24 4.11 -7.50
CA GLY A 144 0.90 4.25 -6.61
C GLY A 144 1.54 2.90 -6.34
N LEU A 145 2.86 2.83 -6.37
CA LEU A 145 3.65 1.67 -5.95
C LEU A 145 4.54 2.09 -4.79
N PHE A 146 4.26 1.56 -3.63
CA PHE A 146 4.93 1.91 -2.40
C PHE A 146 5.83 0.79 -1.93
N LEU A 147 7.07 1.14 -1.61
CA LEU A 147 8.04 0.26 -0.98
C LEU A 147 8.55 0.90 0.31
N GLY A 148 8.73 0.11 1.33
CA GLY A 148 9.24 0.61 2.59
C GLY A 148 9.19 -0.43 3.69
N GLY A 149 8.98 0.02 4.91
CA GLY A 149 8.91 -0.83 6.07
C GLY A 149 8.26 -0.14 7.25
N GLY A 150 8.11 -0.89 8.32
CA GLY A 150 7.49 -0.34 9.50
C GLY A 150 7.79 -1.13 10.75
N TYR A 151 7.34 -0.55 11.84
CA TYR A 151 7.48 -1.11 13.16
C TYR A 151 6.10 -1.39 13.75
N PHE A 152 5.94 -2.60 14.28
CA PHE A 152 4.71 -3.04 14.94
C PHE A 152 4.87 -2.94 16.45
N VAL A 153 3.96 -2.24 17.09
CA VAL A 153 3.85 -2.12 18.55
C VAL A 153 2.66 -2.95 19.00
N PRO A 154 2.88 -4.13 19.59
CA PRO A 154 1.78 -4.95 20.08
C PRO A 154 1.11 -4.29 21.30
N PHE A 155 -0.22 -4.36 21.36
CA PHE A 155 -0.97 -4.08 22.56
C PHE A 155 -2.04 -5.15 22.78
N GLY A 156 -2.05 -5.70 24.01
CA GLY A 156 -2.92 -6.82 24.31
C GLY A 156 -2.44 -8.14 23.69
N ARG A 157 -3.38 -9.06 23.50
CA ARG A 157 -3.08 -10.43 23.07
C ARG A 157 -3.07 -10.64 21.55
N ARG A 158 -3.84 -9.85 20.80
CA ARG A 158 -4.06 -10.07 19.35
C ARG A 158 -3.94 -8.82 18.50
N GLY A 159 -3.77 -7.64 19.10
CA GLY A 159 -3.77 -6.39 18.38
C GLY A 159 -2.49 -5.59 18.52
N GLY A 160 -2.37 -4.53 17.73
CA GLY A 160 -1.25 -3.60 17.78
C GLY A 160 -1.39 -2.43 16.83
N MET A 161 -0.40 -1.54 16.91
CA MET A 161 -0.26 -0.40 16.00
C MET A 161 0.92 -0.61 15.06
N ASN A 162 0.75 -0.21 13.81
CA ASN A 162 1.80 -0.16 12.82
C ASN A 162 2.21 1.29 12.55
N PHE A 163 3.50 1.54 12.60
CA PHE A 163 4.13 2.76 12.09
C PHE A 163 4.85 2.37 10.80
N THR A 164 4.41 2.89 9.66
CA THR A 164 4.95 2.50 8.36
C THR A 164 5.46 3.71 7.61
N LEU A 165 6.69 3.65 7.10
CA LEU A 165 7.29 4.63 6.21
C LEU A 165 7.42 4.01 4.82
N LEU A 166 6.84 4.65 3.84
CA LEU A 166 6.76 4.18 2.46
C LEU A 166 7.32 5.22 1.50
N TYR A 167 7.93 4.75 0.41
CA TYR A 167 8.34 5.55 -0.72
C TYR A 167 7.56 5.15 -1.95
N ASN A 168 6.94 6.12 -2.62
CA ASN A 168 6.22 5.89 -3.87
C ASN A 168 7.21 5.83 -5.05
N VAL A 169 7.40 4.65 -5.60
CA VAL A 169 8.30 4.41 -6.74
C VAL A 169 7.75 4.99 -8.05
N LEU A 170 6.42 5.15 -8.13
CA LEU A 170 5.73 5.75 -9.27
C LEU A 170 5.48 7.25 -9.07
N TYR A 171 6.14 7.87 -8.09
CA TYR A 171 5.97 9.29 -7.84
C TYR A 171 6.35 10.12 -9.06
N ASP A 172 5.46 11.05 -9.43
CA ASP A 172 5.69 12.08 -10.43
C ASP A 172 5.24 13.42 -9.83
N ASN A 173 6.00 14.49 -10.07
CA ASN A 173 5.69 15.85 -9.61
C ASN A 173 4.37 16.40 -10.15
N GLN A 174 3.81 15.78 -11.17
CA GLN A 174 2.49 16.12 -11.73
C GLN A 174 1.35 15.33 -11.12
N ASN A 175 1.65 14.50 -10.11
CA ASN A 175 0.65 13.64 -9.48
C ASN A 175 -0.36 14.45 -8.67
N LEU A 176 -1.64 14.17 -8.90
CA LEU A 176 -2.77 14.90 -8.30
C LEU A 176 -2.97 14.62 -6.79
N ILE A 177 -2.45 13.51 -6.29
CA ILE A 177 -2.69 13.08 -4.90
C ILE A 177 -1.42 13.16 -4.05
N TYR A 178 -0.31 12.69 -4.60
CA TYR A 178 0.94 12.56 -3.84
C TYR A 178 1.79 13.80 -4.06
N THR A 179 1.74 14.73 -3.12
CA THR A 179 2.58 15.94 -3.13
C THR A 179 4.04 15.63 -2.84
N GLU A 180 4.29 14.53 -2.13
CA GLU A 180 5.62 14.07 -1.74
C GLU A 180 5.77 12.57 -2.05
N PRO A 181 7.00 12.09 -2.34
CA PRO A 181 7.23 10.67 -2.58
C PRO A 181 7.16 9.81 -1.32
N TYR A 182 7.21 10.42 -0.14
CA TYR A 182 7.20 9.72 1.14
C TYR A 182 5.82 9.75 1.78
N VAL A 183 5.40 8.60 2.32
CA VAL A 183 4.14 8.47 3.06
C VAL A 183 4.40 7.82 4.41
N ILE A 184 3.92 8.46 5.46
CA ILE A 184 3.90 7.89 6.82
C ILE A 184 2.48 7.45 7.11
N ARG A 185 2.30 6.19 7.50
CA ARG A 185 1.00 5.65 7.87
C ARG A 185 0.99 5.14 9.30
N LEU A 186 -0.10 5.44 9.99
CA LEU A 186 -0.44 4.89 11.29
C LEU A 186 -1.61 3.94 11.11
N GLY A 187 -1.44 2.69 11.48
CA GLY A 187 -2.44 1.67 11.30
C GLY A 187 -2.67 0.85 12.56
N PHE A 188 -3.80 0.15 12.56
CA PHE A 188 -4.19 -0.79 13.61
C PHE A 188 -4.34 -2.18 13.00
N VAL A 189 -4.02 -3.19 13.80
CA VAL A 189 -4.25 -4.62 13.51
C VAL A 189 -4.96 -5.24 14.70
N LEU A 190 -5.98 -6.06 14.39
CA LEU A 190 -6.84 -6.75 15.36
C LEU A 190 -6.81 -8.26 15.13
#